data_9da963acfb1a5c866dce67030b12bd15
#
_entry.id   9da963acfb1a5c866dce67030b12bd15
#
_cell.length_a   1.000
_cell.length_b   1.000
_cell.length_c   1.000
_cell.angle_alpha   90.00
_cell.angle_beta   90.00
_cell.angle_gamma   90.00
#
_symmetry.space_group_name_H-M   'P 1'
#
loop_
_entity.id
_entity.type
_entity.pdbx_description
1 polymer ?
#
loop_
_entity_poly.entity_id
_entity_poly.type
_entity_poly.pdbx_seq_one_letter_code
_entity_poly.pdbx_strand_id
1 'polypeptide(L)'
;MEKIKPLTWTIMKKKHMPMVAGFLGENLKFFEIDKGIAGRTPNDKSPFVAVGYFYINDVAEYNKAIGQNIDAIRTDFKNYTNITPVIQISEIKQVRYLDRNKE
;
A
#
# COMPACT_ATOMS: atom_id res chain seq x y z
N MET A 1 24.24 -15.51 2.53
CA MET A 1 23.04 -14.85 3.06
C MET A 1 22.69 -13.65 2.17
N GLU A 2 21.51 -13.62 1.69
CA GLU A 2 21.06 -12.53 0.84
C GLU A 2 20.79 -11.28 1.66
N LYS A 3 21.32 -10.15 1.21
CA LYS A 3 21.05 -8.87 1.88
C LYS A 3 19.64 -8.39 1.57
N ILE A 4 18.99 -7.78 2.54
CA ILE A 4 17.69 -7.15 2.33
C ILE A 4 17.88 -5.99 1.35
N LYS A 5 17.14 -6.07 0.23
CA LYS A 5 17.14 -5.02 -0.78
C LYS A 5 16.34 -3.84 -0.26
N PRO A 6 16.92 -2.63 -0.20
CA PRO A 6 16.16 -1.45 0.22
C PRO A 6 14.95 -1.24 -0.70
N LEU A 7 13.87 -0.74 -0.14
CA LEU A 7 12.68 -0.42 -0.90
C LEU A 7 12.97 0.76 -1.83
N THR A 8 12.67 0.60 -3.10
CA THR A 8 12.88 1.64 -4.11
C THR A 8 11.62 2.49 -4.26
N TRP A 9 11.62 3.65 -3.61
CA TRP A 9 10.46 4.55 -3.57
C TRP A 9 10.00 5.00 -4.95
N THR A 10 10.95 5.28 -5.85
CA THR A 10 10.63 5.73 -7.20
C THR A 10 9.79 4.69 -7.95
N ILE A 11 10.20 3.42 -7.88
CA ILE A 11 9.46 2.33 -8.54
C ILE A 11 8.10 2.15 -7.89
N MET A 12 8.03 2.17 -6.56
CA MET A 12 6.77 2.01 -5.86
C MET A 12 5.78 3.12 -6.21
N LYS A 13 6.21 4.39 -6.20
CA LYS A 13 5.35 5.54 -6.47
C LYS A 13 4.95 5.66 -7.94
N LYS A 14 5.90 5.47 -8.85
CA LYS A 14 5.70 5.81 -10.26
C LYS A 14 5.28 4.63 -11.12
N LYS A 15 5.53 3.41 -10.66
CA LYS A 15 5.26 2.22 -11.45
C LYS A 15 4.32 1.24 -10.76
N HIS A 16 4.69 0.75 -9.57
CA HIS A 16 3.93 -0.33 -8.91
C HIS A 16 2.54 0.12 -8.49
N MET A 17 2.44 1.16 -7.70
CA MET A 17 1.12 1.62 -7.20
C MET A 17 0.20 2.09 -8.33
N PRO A 18 0.69 2.87 -9.32
CA PRO A 18 -0.15 3.22 -10.47
C PRO A 18 -0.58 2.02 -11.30
N MET A 19 0.28 1.02 -11.45
CA MET A 19 -0.07 -0.21 -12.16
C MET A 19 -1.22 -0.93 -11.48
N VAL A 20 -1.12 -1.16 -10.17
CA VAL A 20 -2.18 -1.81 -9.41
C VAL A 20 -3.47 -0.96 -9.44
N ALA A 21 -3.33 0.35 -9.32
CA ALA A 21 -4.46 1.28 -9.43
C ALA A 21 -5.18 1.11 -10.78
N GLY A 22 -4.43 0.93 -11.86
CA GLY A 22 -4.99 0.67 -13.18
C GLY A 22 -5.80 -0.62 -13.24
N PHE A 23 -5.32 -1.68 -12.59
CA PHE A 23 -6.04 -2.95 -12.51
C PHE A 23 -7.35 -2.82 -11.73
N LEU A 24 -7.37 -2.00 -10.70
CA LEU A 24 -8.56 -1.78 -9.88
C LEU A 24 -9.60 -0.88 -10.57
N GLY A 25 -9.15 0.03 -11.41
CA GLY A 25 -10.04 0.89 -12.20
C GLY A 25 -11.00 1.70 -11.34
N GLU A 26 -12.28 1.70 -11.74
CA GLU A 26 -13.32 2.49 -11.06
C GLU A 26 -13.66 2.00 -9.67
N ASN A 27 -13.25 0.79 -9.30
CA ASN A 27 -13.43 0.28 -7.94
C ASN A 27 -12.52 0.99 -6.94
N LEU A 28 -11.47 1.65 -7.41
CA LEU A 28 -10.53 2.37 -6.56
C LEU A 28 -10.99 3.80 -6.34
N LYS A 29 -11.08 4.21 -5.06
CA LYS A 29 -11.36 5.60 -4.71
C LYS A 29 -10.09 6.42 -4.74
N PHE A 30 -9.08 5.97 -4.05
CA PHE A 30 -7.75 6.57 -4.04
C PHE A 30 -6.77 5.59 -3.38
N PHE A 31 -5.48 5.86 -3.53
CA PHE A 31 -4.45 5.12 -2.83
C PHE A 31 -3.50 6.07 -2.11
N GLU A 32 -2.76 5.51 -1.17
CA GLU A 32 -1.86 6.25 -0.29
C GLU A 32 -0.62 5.40 -0.05
N ILE A 33 0.53 6.03 0.04
CA ILE A 33 1.78 5.37 0.39
C ILE A 33 2.37 6.08 1.59
N ASP A 34 2.59 5.35 2.67
CA ASP A 34 3.17 5.88 3.89
C ASP A 34 4.57 5.32 4.08
N LYS A 35 5.50 6.16 4.49
CA LYS A 35 6.84 5.76 4.88
C LYS A 35 6.89 5.55 6.39
N GLY A 36 7.42 4.41 6.83
CA GLY A 36 7.63 4.19 8.25
C GLY A 36 8.68 5.15 8.81
N ILE A 37 8.37 5.79 9.91
CA ILE A 37 9.28 6.75 10.56
C ILE A 37 9.81 6.19 11.88
N ALA A 38 8.90 5.67 12.70
CA ALA A 38 9.25 5.18 14.04
C ALA A 38 8.19 4.19 14.50
N GLY A 39 8.50 3.48 15.58
CA GLY A 39 7.51 2.70 16.29
C GLY A 39 6.75 3.58 17.26
N ARG A 40 6.45 3.05 18.43
CA ARG A 40 5.67 3.79 19.43
C ARG A 40 6.42 5.01 19.96
N THR A 41 7.74 4.92 20.07
CA THR A 41 8.58 6.04 20.51
C THR A 41 9.57 6.40 19.40
N PRO A 42 10.20 7.59 19.47
CA PRO A 42 11.16 8.00 18.43
C PRO A 42 12.35 7.07 18.26
N ASN A 43 12.72 6.33 19.30
CA ASN A 43 13.86 5.41 19.25
C ASN A 43 13.48 4.01 18.78
N ASP A 44 12.21 3.70 18.67
CA ASP A 44 11.76 2.40 18.18
C ASP A 44 11.67 2.40 16.66
N LYS A 45 12.06 1.29 16.06
CA LYS A 45 11.90 1.12 14.62
C LYS A 45 10.43 0.96 14.28
N SER A 46 10.01 1.53 13.15
CA SER A 46 8.67 1.27 12.65
C SER A 46 8.53 -0.20 12.26
N PRO A 47 7.40 -0.85 12.60
CA PRO A 47 7.19 -2.27 12.24
C PRO A 47 7.25 -2.52 10.74
N PHE A 48 6.85 -1.54 9.94
CA PHE A 48 6.87 -1.65 8.49
C PHE A 48 7.64 -0.47 7.88
N VAL A 49 8.44 -0.77 6.84
CA VAL A 49 9.20 0.25 6.11
C VAL A 49 8.25 1.17 5.36
N ALA A 50 7.21 0.58 4.80
CA ALA A 50 6.21 1.31 4.04
C ALA A 50 4.87 0.61 4.18
N VAL A 51 3.79 1.38 4.01
CA VAL A 51 2.44 0.84 3.93
C VAL A 51 1.76 1.44 2.72
N GLY A 52 1.21 0.59 1.84
CA GLY A 52 0.38 1.03 0.74
C GLY A 52 -1.07 0.76 1.08
N TYR A 53 -1.92 1.75 0.89
CA TYR A 53 -3.35 1.65 1.12
C TYR A 53 -4.11 1.84 -0.17
N PHE A 54 -5.02 0.93 -0.46
CA PHE A 54 -5.98 1.10 -1.54
C PHE A 54 -7.37 1.20 -0.92
N TYR A 55 -8.04 2.32 -1.17
CA TYR A 55 -9.40 2.55 -0.70
C TYR A 55 -10.36 2.20 -1.83
N ILE A 56 -11.13 1.15 -1.63
CA ILE A 56 -11.96 0.54 -2.67
C ILE A 56 -13.44 0.56 -2.29
N ASN A 57 -14.29 0.37 -3.30
CA ASN A 57 -15.74 0.31 -3.09
C ASN A 57 -16.23 -1.11 -2.79
N ASP A 58 -15.66 -2.11 -3.45
CA ASP A 58 -16.17 -3.48 -3.40
C ASP A 58 -15.02 -4.49 -3.29
N VAL A 59 -15.04 -5.30 -2.23
CA VAL A 59 -13.99 -6.30 -1.97
C VAL A 59 -14.00 -7.42 -3.00
N ALA A 60 -15.18 -7.85 -3.45
CA ALA A 60 -15.27 -8.92 -4.44
C ALA A 60 -14.63 -8.50 -5.77
N GLU A 61 -14.88 -7.27 -6.21
CA GLU A 61 -14.25 -6.73 -7.40
C GLU A 61 -12.74 -6.57 -7.23
N TYR A 62 -12.30 -6.17 -6.03
CA TYR A 62 -10.88 -6.09 -5.70
C TYR A 62 -10.22 -7.46 -5.85
N ASN A 63 -10.78 -8.49 -5.22
CA ASN A 63 -10.22 -9.84 -5.27
C ASN A 63 -10.13 -10.37 -6.69
N LYS A 64 -11.13 -10.09 -7.51
CA LYS A 64 -11.16 -10.48 -8.91
C LYS A 64 -10.03 -9.80 -9.70
N ALA A 65 -9.89 -8.49 -9.55
CA ALA A 65 -8.86 -7.73 -10.27
C ALA A 65 -7.45 -8.16 -9.86
N ILE A 66 -7.21 -8.35 -8.57
CA ILE A 66 -5.91 -8.81 -8.07
C ILE A 66 -5.60 -10.21 -8.55
N GLY A 67 -6.58 -11.13 -8.48
CA GLY A 67 -6.40 -12.50 -8.93
C GLY A 67 -6.06 -12.61 -10.41
N GLN A 68 -6.70 -11.79 -11.25
CA GLN A 68 -6.44 -11.76 -12.68
C GLN A 68 -5.06 -11.20 -13.05
N ASN A 69 -4.46 -10.41 -12.17
CA ASN A 69 -3.21 -9.70 -12.43
C ASN A 69 -2.10 -10.06 -11.45
N ILE A 70 -2.25 -11.15 -10.71
CA ILE A 70 -1.35 -11.49 -9.61
C ILE A 70 0.09 -11.67 -10.06
N ASP A 71 0.32 -12.25 -11.23
CA ASP A 71 1.68 -12.50 -11.72
C ASP A 71 2.40 -11.19 -12.03
N ALA A 72 1.71 -10.24 -12.66
CA ALA A 72 2.27 -8.92 -12.94
C ALA A 72 2.60 -8.18 -11.65
N ILE A 73 1.72 -8.27 -10.66
CA ILE A 73 1.91 -7.62 -9.36
C ILE A 73 3.11 -8.20 -8.64
N ARG A 74 3.22 -9.51 -8.57
CA ARG A 74 4.35 -10.20 -7.91
C ARG A 74 5.67 -9.90 -8.60
N THR A 75 5.68 -9.91 -9.92
CA THR A 75 6.88 -9.64 -10.70
C THR A 75 7.36 -8.22 -10.45
N ASP A 76 6.47 -7.24 -10.48
CA ASP A 76 6.85 -5.86 -10.27
C ASP A 76 7.25 -5.58 -8.82
N PHE A 77 6.65 -6.28 -7.86
CA PHE A 77 7.03 -6.15 -6.46
C PHE A 77 8.51 -6.42 -6.26
N LYS A 78 9.04 -7.45 -6.90
CA LYS A 78 10.47 -7.82 -6.82
C LYS A 78 11.40 -6.74 -7.39
N ASN A 79 10.88 -5.85 -8.22
CA ASN A 79 11.68 -4.79 -8.81
C ASN A 79 12.00 -3.67 -7.82
N TYR A 80 11.22 -3.50 -6.75
CA TYR A 80 11.48 -2.41 -5.81
C TYR A 80 11.83 -2.88 -4.39
N THR A 81 11.68 -4.16 -4.10
CA THR A 81 12.08 -4.69 -2.79
C THR A 81 12.15 -6.22 -2.83
N ASN A 82 12.86 -6.81 -1.86
CA ASN A 82 12.81 -8.25 -1.60
C ASN A 82 12.12 -8.55 -0.25
N ILE A 83 11.53 -7.54 0.37
CA ILE A 83 10.78 -7.72 1.61
C ILE A 83 9.43 -8.34 1.26
N THR A 84 9.06 -9.41 1.96
CA THR A 84 7.77 -10.07 1.75
C THR A 84 6.64 -9.17 2.26
N PRO A 85 5.65 -8.84 1.43
CA PRO A 85 4.54 -8.00 1.87
C PRO A 85 3.60 -8.75 2.79
N VAL A 86 3.01 -8.02 3.72
CA VAL A 86 1.87 -8.49 4.53
C VAL A 86 0.65 -7.74 4.04
N ILE A 87 -0.41 -8.46 3.75
CA ILE A 87 -1.62 -7.88 3.17
C ILE A 87 -2.79 -8.10 4.11
N GLN A 88 -3.56 -7.05 4.32
CA GLN A 88 -4.77 -7.09 5.11
C GLN A 88 -5.88 -6.33 4.40
N ILE A 89 -7.08 -6.89 4.42
CA ILE A 89 -8.27 -6.21 3.93
C ILE A 89 -9.08 -5.82 5.16
N SER A 90 -9.44 -4.54 5.24
CA SER A 90 -10.15 -4.00 6.41
C SER A 90 -11.36 -3.22 5.96
N GLU A 91 -12.38 -3.22 6.80
CA GLU A 91 -13.56 -2.39 6.62
C GLU A 91 -13.41 -1.13 7.45
N ILE A 92 -13.66 0.02 6.83
CA ILE A 92 -13.65 1.30 7.56
C ILE A 92 -14.90 1.36 8.41
N LYS A 93 -14.72 1.41 9.72
CA LYS A 93 -15.84 1.49 10.66
C LYS A 93 -16.21 2.93 11.01
N GLN A 94 -15.21 3.82 10.97
CA GLN A 94 -15.45 5.21 11.32
C GLN A 94 -14.35 6.08 10.74
N VAL A 95 -14.75 7.21 10.17
CA VAL A 95 -13.85 8.31 9.80
C VAL A 95 -14.43 9.56 10.40
N ARG A 96 -13.60 10.33 11.08
CA ARG A 96 -14.04 11.58 11.68
C ARG A 96 -13.00 12.65 11.43
N TYR A 97 -13.41 13.70 10.72
CA TYR A 97 -12.57 14.86 10.49
C TYR A 97 -12.91 15.91 11.54
N LEU A 98 -11.87 16.41 12.22
CA LEU A 98 -12.04 17.46 13.21
C LEU A 98 -11.72 18.81 12.58
N ASP A 99 -12.62 19.77 12.69
CA ASP A 99 -12.41 21.13 12.20
C ASP A 99 -11.60 21.91 13.23
N ARG A 100 -10.30 22.02 13.01
CA ARG A 100 -9.38 22.72 13.91
C ARG A 100 -9.31 24.22 13.66
N ASN A 101 -9.90 24.69 12.57
CA ASN A 101 -9.90 26.10 12.21
C ASN A 101 -11.17 26.81 12.61
N LYS A 102 -12.12 26.10 13.14
CA LYS A 102 -13.39 26.66 13.57
C LYS A 102 -13.22 27.33 14.94
N GLU A 103 -13.59 28.56 15.01
CA GLU A 103 -13.56 29.35 16.25
C GLU A 103 -14.88 29.25 17.00
#